data_b64f3e4a43a3272c2b670da11fa0ff57
#
_entry.id   b64f3e4a43a3272c2b670da11fa0ff57
#
_cell.length_a   1.000
_cell.length_b   1.000
_cell.length_c   1.000
_cell.angle_alpha   90.00
_cell.angle_beta   90.00
_cell.angle_gamma   90.00
#
_symmetry.space_group_name_H-M   'P 1'
#
loop_
_entity.id
_entity.type
_entity.pdbx_description
1 polymer ?
#
loop_
_entity_poly.entity_id
_entity_poly.type
_entity_poly.pdbx_seq_one_letter_code
_entity_poly.pdbx_strand_id
1 'polypeptide(L)'
;GTWQKGRGTAPHSLYIAGELAGAVFVAEGEKDCDNLHKLGYNAASGEDGAGHGKWRPEYTEQLKGLPVCIFQDNDKIGKDYAQETAAALHGVTSSVQVLDLSQVWPKVPEKGDISDLIAQFGPEKSCDMIAQLISTTPQWEPPTLARSAKPASAFGEDNTQFLWYPYLPIGDYSVMMADGGTGKTILCCGIAAAVSTGKALPGDEFDGRGQNVLMISAEDSGEILRKRLARSGADLDRVMILDCSDSLGMSFSDEYDEFEATIKTYSPALVIVDPWHAFLGAGVDINRVNALRPVFQKLSHLAKKCQCSMILVSHVNKRAQGDNANNAATGSSDFINASRSAFRVIFDDVDEDCRVMVHTKTNYAAYGKSIRYRIDDGGVVWDGFSEITKQTLEAAARRRSTPWEIIQGDKEHSASNNALIEALESSANQFVPTRFSYEEFKNLHGDLIFGGQQPKRALDAIKER
;
A
#
# COMPACT_ATOMS: atom_id res chain seq x y z
N GLY A 1 -22.67 -43.86 -38.75
CA GLY A 1 -22.16 -43.33 -37.49
C GLY A 1 -22.38 -41.86 -37.46
N THR A 2 -23.01 -41.34 -36.39
CA THR A 2 -23.18 -39.91 -36.14
C THR A 2 -21.87 -39.35 -35.62
N TRP A 3 -21.33 -38.35 -36.30
CA TRP A 3 -20.18 -37.59 -35.83
C TRP A 3 -20.56 -36.85 -34.54
N GLN A 4 -19.86 -37.15 -33.43
CA GLN A 4 -19.93 -36.35 -32.20
C GLN A 4 -18.82 -35.32 -32.21
N LYS A 5 -19.19 -34.07 -31.98
CA LYS A 5 -18.22 -32.98 -31.85
C LYS A 5 -17.55 -33.11 -30.48
N GLY A 6 -16.26 -33.43 -30.43
CA GLY A 6 -15.45 -33.59 -29.23
C GLY A 6 -14.49 -34.77 -29.35
N ARG A 7 -13.48 -34.77 -28.47
CA ARG A 7 -12.35 -35.69 -28.49
C ARG A 7 -12.70 -37.11 -28.06
N GLY A 8 -13.82 -37.33 -27.39
CA GLY A 8 -14.12 -38.63 -26.76
C GLY A 8 -13.15 -38.97 -25.64
N THR A 9 -12.70 -40.22 -25.56
CA THR A 9 -11.76 -40.73 -24.52
C THR A 9 -10.31 -40.79 -25.01
N ALA A 10 -9.96 -40.14 -26.14
CA ALA A 10 -8.58 -40.15 -26.64
C ALA A 10 -7.63 -39.39 -25.69
N PRO A 11 -6.43 -39.92 -25.40
CA PRO A 11 -5.45 -39.22 -24.59
C PRO A 11 -5.00 -37.93 -25.24
N HIS A 12 -4.54 -36.98 -24.45
CA HIS A 12 -3.94 -35.75 -24.94
C HIS A 12 -2.60 -36.04 -25.61
N SER A 13 -2.36 -35.48 -26.78
CA SER A 13 -1.14 -35.66 -27.54
C SER A 13 -0.65 -34.34 -28.11
N LEU A 14 0.66 -34.20 -28.27
CA LEU A 14 1.22 -33.07 -29.00
C LEU A 14 0.84 -33.13 -30.46
N TYR A 15 0.61 -31.98 -31.08
CA TYR A 15 0.77 -31.83 -32.52
C TYR A 15 2.25 -31.91 -32.87
N ILE A 16 2.65 -32.75 -33.79
CA ILE A 16 4.04 -33.00 -34.16
C ILE A 16 4.23 -32.74 -35.64
N ALA A 17 5.11 -31.81 -35.97
CA ALA A 17 5.59 -31.55 -37.31
C ALA A 17 7.03 -32.11 -37.44
N GLY A 18 7.17 -33.24 -38.15
CA GLY A 18 8.42 -34.00 -38.23
C GLY A 18 8.45 -35.22 -37.32
N GLU A 19 9.57 -35.45 -36.64
CA GLU A 19 9.81 -36.59 -35.76
C GLU A 19 10.19 -36.15 -34.36
N LEU A 20 9.82 -36.93 -33.35
CA LEU A 20 10.33 -36.72 -31.98
C LEU A 20 11.74 -37.33 -31.83
N ALA A 21 12.70 -36.77 -32.56
CA ALA A 21 14.10 -37.19 -32.57
C ALA A 21 15.02 -35.97 -32.63
N GLY A 22 16.17 -36.05 -31.96
CA GLY A 22 17.08 -34.91 -31.85
C GLY A 22 16.46 -33.74 -31.09
N ALA A 23 16.83 -32.51 -31.47
CA ALA A 23 16.25 -31.32 -30.87
C ALA A 23 14.83 -31.07 -31.39
N VAL A 24 13.89 -30.84 -30.44
CA VAL A 24 12.49 -30.54 -30.73
C VAL A 24 12.19 -29.10 -30.36
N PHE A 25 11.58 -28.35 -31.26
CA PHE A 25 11.13 -27.00 -31.04
C PHE A 25 9.66 -26.99 -30.58
N VAL A 26 9.39 -26.38 -29.47
CA VAL A 26 8.02 -26.17 -28.98
C VAL A 26 7.59 -24.76 -29.34
N ALA A 27 6.45 -24.64 -30.03
CA ALA A 27 5.81 -23.37 -30.37
C ALA A 27 4.35 -23.36 -29.89
N GLU A 28 3.73 -22.17 -29.87
CA GLU A 28 2.36 -22.02 -29.38
C GLU A 28 1.30 -22.68 -30.27
N GLY A 29 1.51 -22.67 -31.58
CA GLY A 29 0.54 -23.12 -32.55
C GLY A 29 1.05 -24.10 -33.61
N GLU A 30 0.12 -24.87 -34.20
CA GLU A 30 0.40 -25.82 -35.25
C GLU A 30 1.03 -25.18 -36.50
N LYS A 31 0.60 -23.97 -36.87
CA LYS A 31 1.16 -23.17 -37.98
C LYS A 31 2.66 -22.93 -37.82
N ASP A 32 3.08 -22.62 -36.60
CA ASP A 32 4.50 -22.33 -36.27
C ASP A 32 5.33 -23.61 -36.37
N CYS A 33 4.78 -24.72 -35.89
CA CYS A 33 5.39 -26.04 -36.04
C CYS A 33 5.57 -26.43 -37.52
N ASP A 34 4.55 -26.21 -38.36
CA ASP A 34 4.64 -26.48 -39.80
C ASP A 34 5.70 -25.59 -40.49
N ASN A 35 5.79 -24.35 -40.10
CA ASN A 35 6.77 -23.42 -40.66
C ASN A 35 8.20 -23.75 -40.21
N LEU A 36 8.41 -24.16 -38.97
CA LEU A 36 9.68 -24.70 -38.49
C LEU A 36 10.06 -25.99 -39.22
N HIS A 37 9.09 -26.89 -39.45
CA HIS A 37 9.35 -28.13 -40.16
C HIS A 37 9.77 -27.89 -41.62
N LYS A 38 9.20 -26.91 -42.33
CA LYS A 38 9.64 -26.49 -43.67
C LYS A 38 11.09 -25.99 -43.69
N LEU A 39 11.62 -25.52 -42.57
CA LEU A 39 13.03 -25.16 -42.41
C LEU A 39 13.93 -26.35 -42.02
N GLY A 40 13.36 -27.54 -41.84
CA GLY A 40 14.09 -28.77 -41.48
C GLY A 40 14.17 -29.03 -39.97
N TYR A 41 13.41 -28.32 -39.15
CA TYR A 41 13.36 -28.55 -37.71
C TYR A 41 12.22 -29.46 -37.32
N ASN A 42 12.40 -30.28 -36.30
CA ASN A 42 11.32 -31.03 -35.68
C ASN A 42 10.60 -30.11 -34.65
N ALA A 43 9.29 -30.02 -34.78
CA ALA A 43 8.52 -29.08 -33.94
C ALA A 43 7.25 -29.73 -33.38
N ALA A 44 6.82 -29.23 -32.23
CA ALA A 44 5.60 -29.70 -31.56
C ALA A 44 4.86 -28.55 -30.89
N SER A 45 3.54 -28.67 -30.78
CA SER A 45 2.71 -27.75 -30.01
C SER A 45 1.62 -28.48 -29.21
N GLY A 46 1.12 -27.86 -28.15
CA GLY A 46 -0.04 -28.35 -27.42
C GLY A 46 -1.33 -28.15 -28.24
N GLU A 47 -2.30 -29.05 -28.08
CA GLU A 47 -3.58 -29.01 -28.81
C GLU A 47 -4.48 -27.81 -28.49
N ASP A 48 -4.35 -27.25 -27.29
CA ASP A 48 -5.24 -26.18 -26.79
C ASP A 48 -4.65 -24.77 -26.99
N GLY A 49 -3.51 -24.64 -27.69
CA GLY A 49 -2.78 -23.40 -27.91
C GLY A 49 -2.12 -22.89 -26.60
N ALA A 50 -1.64 -21.64 -26.60
CA ALA A 50 -1.00 -21.03 -25.44
C ALA A 50 -1.99 -20.59 -24.36
N GLY A 51 -1.51 -20.49 -23.11
CA GLY A 51 -2.21 -19.96 -21.96
C GLY A 51 -1.87 -20.69 -20.66
N HIS A 52 -2.14 -20.04 -19.56
CA HIS A 52 -1.86 -20.60 -18.23
C HIS A 52 -2.60 -21.94 -18.00
N GLY A 53 -1.86 -22.96 -17.52
CA GLY A 53 -2.39 -24.30 -17.22
C GLY A 53 -2.73 -25.14 -18.44
N LYS A 54 -2.33 -24.74 -19.67
CA LYS A 54 -2.61 -25.50 -20.87
C LYS A 54 -1.55 -26.54 -21.22
N TRP A 55 -0.34 -26.40 -20.70
CA TRP A 55 0.66 -27.44 -20.83
C TRP A 55 0.29 -28.65 -19.97
N ARG A 56 0.28 -29.84 -20.54
CA ARG A 56 -0.19 -31.06 -19.87
C ARG A 56 0.94 -32.04 -19.56
N PRO A 57 0.83 -32.83 -18.48
CA PRO A 57 1.84 -33.83 -18.14
C PRO A 57 2.09 -34.85 -19.27
N GLU A 58 1.06 -35.18 -20.05
CA GLU A 58 1.16 -36.10 -21.18
C GLU A 58 2.06 -35.56 -22.30
N TYR A 59 2.12 -34.25 -22.48
CA TYR A 59 3.04 -33.60 -23.43
C TYR A 59 4.49 -33.69 -22.94
N THR A 60 4.71 -33.50 -21.67
CA THR A 60 6.03 -33.62 -21.02
C THR A 60 6.59 -35.04 -21.22
N GLU A 61 5.79 -36.09 -21.01
CA GLU A 61 6.25 -37.47 -21.15
C GLU A 61 6.60 -37.82 -22.61
N GLN A 62 5.92 -37.21 -23.61
CA GLN A 62 6.25 -37.42 -25.03
C GLN A 62 7.60 -36.83 -25.44
N LEU A 63 8.08 -35.79 -24.71
CA LEU A 63 9.36 -35.13 -24.94
C LEU A 63 10.50 -35.63 -24.06
N LYS A 64 10.27 -36.65 -23.28
CA LYS A 64 11.21 -37.19 -22.30
C LYS A 64 12.58 -37.55 -22.92
N GLY A 65 13.63 -37.05 -22.31
CA GLY A 65 15.02 -37.32 -22.72
C GLY A 65 15.47 -36.59 -23.98
N LEU A 66 14.59 -35.83 -24.66
CA LEU A 66 14.94 -35.06 -25.86
C LEU A 66 15.46 -33.65 -25.44
N PRO A 67 16.36 -33.03 -26.21
CA PRO A 67 16.65 -31.61 -26.05
C PRO A 67 15.51 -30.77 -26.64
N VAL A 68 15.03 -29.78 -25.88
CA VAL A 68 13.87 -28.97 -26.25
C VAL A 68 14.24 -27.49 -26.29
N CYS A 69 13.82 -26.81 -27.36
CA CYS A 69 13.87 -25.36 -27.51
C CYS A 69 12.45 -24.80 -27.60
N ILE A 70 12.08 -23.89 -26.73
CA ILE A 70 10.73 -23.31 -26.66
C ILE A 70 10.79 -21.90 -27.25
N PHE A 71 10.03 -21.62 -28.32
CA PHE A 71 9.84 -20.25 -28.77
C PHE A 71 8.79 -19.56 -27.91
N GLN A 72 9.11 -18.39 -27.39
CA GLN A 72 8.15 -17.54 -26.71
C GLN A 72 7.62 -16.48 -27.68
N ASP A 73 6.31 -16.31 -27.72
CA ASP A 73 5.69 -15.21 -28.46
C ASP A 73 5.93 -13.87 -27.75
N ASN A 74 5.97 -12.79 -28.51
CA ASN A 74 6.31 -11.47 -27.96
C ASN A 74 5.09 -10.78 -27.33
N ASP A 75 4.42 -11.50 -26.39
CA ASP A 75 3.42 -10.93 -25.51
C ASP A 75 3.53 -11.53 -24.10
N LYS A 76 2.71 -11.05 -23.18
CA LYS A 76 2.75 -11.53 -21.80
C LYS A 76 2.29 -12.99 -21.68
N ILE A 77 1.26 -13.37 -22.45
CA ILE A 77 0.68 -14.72 -22.38
C ILE A 77 1.68 -15.74 -22.89
N GLY A 78 2.33 -15.47 -24.04
CA GLY A 78 3.35 -16.31 -24.62
C GLY A 78 4.59 -16.46 -23.75
N LYS A 79 5.04 -15.37 -23.14
CA LYS A 79 6.15 -15.42 -22.18
C LYS A 79 5.83 -16.26 -20.96
N ASP A 80 4.64 -16.08 -20.36
CA ASP A 80 4.21 -16.85 -19.19
C ASP A 80 4.05 -18.35 -19.55
N TYR A 81 3.47 -18.65 -20.71
CA TYR A 81 3.32 -20.01 -21.21
C TYR A 81 4.67 -20.70 -21.47
N ALA A 82 5.62 -20.02 -22.09
CA ALA A 82 6.96 -20.56 -22.34
C ALA A 82 7.69 -20.89 -21.03
N GLN A 83 7.56 -20.05 -20.00
CA GLN A 83 8.14 -20.31 -18.67
C GLN A 83 7.46 -21.49 -17.97
N GLU A 84 6.15 -21.61 -18.04
CA GLU A 84 5.40 -22.75 -17.47
C GLU A 84 5.78 -24.05 -18.16
N THR A 85 5.87 -24.04 -19.48
CA THR A 85 6.30 -25.19 -20.30
C THR A 85 7.73 -25.60 -19.95
N ALA A 86 8.65 -24.63 -19.86
CA ALA A 86 10.05 -24.90 -19.48
C ALA A 86 10.16 -25.52 -18.08
N ALA A 87 9.38 -25.03 -17.12
CA ALA A 87 9.33 -25.59 -15.77
C ALA A 87 8.81 -27.03 -15.75
N ALA A 88 7.81 -27.35 -16.59
CA ALA A 88 7.27 -28.70 -16.69
C ALA A 88 8.24 -29.70 -17.38
N LEU A 89 9.08 -29.21 -18.29
CA LEU A 89 10.06 -30.03 -19.03
C LEU A 89 11.40 -30.18 -18.27
N HIS A 90 11.71 -29.29 -17.37
CA HIS A 90 12.95 -29.30 -16.61
C HIS A 90 13.12 -30.58 -15.79
N GLY A 91 14.27 -31.23 -15.95
CA GLY A 91 14.56 -32.51 -15.27
C GLY A 91 13.91 -33.75 -15.90
N VAL A 92 13.04 -33.57 -16.93
CA VAL A 92 12.42 -34.67 -17.70
C VAL A 92 13.06 -34.80 -19.08
N THR A 93 13.33 -33.68 -19.73
CA THR A 93 14.06 -33.58 -20.99
C THR A 93 15.56 -33.50 -20.77
N SER A 94 16.37 -33.75 -21.80
CA SER A 94 17.84 -33.70 -21.65
C SER A 94 18.35 -32.26 -21.53
N SER A 95 17.64 -31.30 -22.10
CA SER A 95 17.94 -29.88 -21.99
C SER A 95 16.70 -29.05 -22.35
N VAL A 96 16.59 -27.85 -21.78
CA VAL A 96 15.54 -26.87 -22.12
C VAL A 96 16.16 -25.51 -22.37
N GLN A 97 15.80 -24.87 -23.48
CA GLN A 97 16.10 -23.46 -23.77
C GLN A 97 14.81 -22.70 -24.09
N VAL A 98 14.68 -21.47 -23.61
CA VAL A 98 13.56 -20.57 -23.98
C VAL A 98 14.12 -19.49 -24.90
N LEU A 99 13.69 -19.53 -26.15
CA LEU A 99 14.21 -18.66 -27.21
C LEU A 99 13.36 -17.40 -27.33
N ASP A 100 13.97 -16.25 -27.10
CA ASP A 100 13.35 -14.93 -27.22
C ASP A 100 13.77 -14.28 -28.56
N LEU A 101 12.80 -14.15 -29.47
CA LEU A 101 13.02 -13.55 -30.80
C LEU A 101 13.55 -12.12 -30.73
N SER A 102 13.29 -11.38 -29.67
CA SER A 102 13.77 -10.00 -29.52
C SER A 102 15.30 -9.87 -29.46
N GLN A 103 16.01 -10.95 -29.12
CA GLN A 103 17.47 -10.99 -29.09
C GLN A 103 18.10 -10.93 -30.48
N VAL A 104 17.42 -11.44 -31.49
CA VAL A 104 17.89 -11.41 -32.90
C VAL A 104 17.05 -10.48 -33.77
N TRP A 105 15.84 -10.13 -33.33
CA TRP A 105 14.93 -9.20 -33.99
C TRP A 105 14.43 -8.13 -33.00
N PRO A 106 15.21 -7.06 -32.72
CA PRO A 106 14.85 -6.05 -31.72
C PRO A 106 13.54 -5.29 -31.97
N LYS A 107 13.00 -5.36 -33.17
CA LYS A 107 11.72 -4.74 -33.58
C LYS A 107 10.64 -5.78 -33.83
N VAL A 108 10.69 -6.92 -33.15
CA VAL A 108 9.61 -7.91 -33.20
C VAL A 108 8.28 -7.26 -32.77
N PRO A 109 7.21 -7.39 -33.56
CA PRO A 109 5.92 -6.76 -33.22
C PRO A 109 5.34 -7.38 -31.94
N GLU A 110 4.39 -6.68 -31.33
CA GLU A 110 3.58 -7.26 -30.28
C GLU A 110 2.85 -8.51 -30.81
N LYS A 111 2.87 -9.60 -30.07
CA LYS A 111 2.39 -10.95 -30.46
C LYS A 111 3.13 -11.55 -31.66
N GLY A 112 4.31 -11.04 -31.99
CA GLY A 112 5.13 -11.59 -33.04
C GLY A 112 5.66 -12.98 -32.67
N ASP A 113 5.50 -13.92 -33.60
CA ASP A 113 5.84 -15.34 -33.50
C ASP A 113 6.98 -15.75 -34.43
N ILE A 114 7.35 -17.03 -34.43
CA ILE A 114 8.38 -17.56 -35.31
C ILE A 114 7.95 -17.53 -36.78
N SER A 115 6.67 -17.65 -37.05
CA SER A 115 6.14 -17.56 -38.44
C SER A 115 6.30 -16.14 -38.99
N ASP A 116 6.15 -15.11 -38.13
CA ASP A 116 6.38 -13.72 -38.51
C ASP A 116 7.85 -13.46 -38.81
N LEU A 117 8.77 -14.03 -38.04
CA LEU A 117 10.21 -13.94 -38.31
C LEU A 117 10.54 -14.57 -39.69
N ILE A 118 10.00 -15.76 -39.99
CA ILE A 118 10.23 -16.43 -41.24
C ILE A 118 9.64 -15.63 -42.44
N ALA A 119 8.45 -15.05 -42.24
CA ALA A 119 7.82 -14.21 -43.27
C ALA A 119 8.61 -12.90 -43.50
N GLN A 120 9.17 -12.31 -42.47
CA GLN A 120 9.94 -11.05 -42.55
C GLN A 120 11.31 -11.23 -43.21
N PHE A 121 12.04 -12.29 -42.87
CA PHE A 121 13.46 -12.43 -43.24
C PHE A 121 13.74 -13.51 -44.29
N GLY A 122 12.76 -14.36 -44.55
CA GLY A 122 12.91 -15.51 -45.45
C GLY A 122 13.61 -16.72 -44.82
N PRO A 123 13.54 -17.91 -45.48
CA PRO A 123 13.97 -19.17 -44.88
C PRO A 123 15.46 -19.19 -44.45
N GLU A 124 16.35 -18.85 -45.38
CA GLU A 124 17.81 -18.95 -45.11
C GLU A 124 18.23 -18.08 -43.91
N LYS A 125 17.85 -16.80 -43.95
CA LYS A 125 18.20 -15.85 -42.87
C LYS A 125 17.56 -16.23 -41.54
N SER A 126 16.35 -16.78 -41.57
CA SER A 126 15.68 -17.26 -40.36
C SER A 126 16.40 -18.45 -39.76
N CYS A 127 16.94 -19.36 -40.54
CA CYS A 127 17.79 -20.45 -40.05
C CYS A 127 19.05 -19.92 -39.33
N ASP A 128 19.72 -18.91 -39.88
CA ASP A 128 20.89 -18.30 -39.24
C ASP A 128 20.52 -17.64 -37.91
N MET A 129 19.40 -16.93 -37.87
CA MET A 129 18.92 -16.27 -36.66
C MET A 129 18.50 -17.29 -35.58
N ILE A 130 17.84 -18.38 -35.96
CA ILE A 130 17.50 -19.48 -35.05
C ILE A 130 18.77 -20.15 -34.50
N ALA A 131 19.75 -20.44 -35.37
CA ALA A 131 21.02 -21.00 -34.97
C ALA A 131 21.79 -20.08 -34.01
N GLN A 132 21.75 -18.76 -34.24
CA GLN A 132 22.28 -17.79 -33.32
C GLN A 132 21.58 -17.82 -31.98
N LEU A 133 20.24 -17.83 -31.93
CA LEU A 133 19.46 -17.92 -30.69
C LEU A 133 19.85 -19.17 -29.89
N ILE A 134 19.87 -20.33 -30.52
CA ILE A 134 20.25 -21.60 -29.85
C ILE A 134 21.64 -21.50 -29.23
N SER A 135 22.59 -20.90 -29.97
CA SER A 135 23.98 -20.80 -29.52
C SER A 135 24.19 -19.81 -28.40
N THR A 136 23.37 -18.74 -28.30
CA THR A 136 23.50 -17.65 -27.34
C THR A 136 22.59 -17.80 -26.14
N THR A 137 21.48 -18.54 -26.26
CA THR A 137 20.54 -18.75 -25.16
C THR A 137 21.07 -19.80 -24.19
N PRO A 138 21.21 -19.48 -22.89
CA PRO A 138 21.61 -20.46 -21.91
C PRO A 138 20.54 -21.53 -21.68
N GLN A 139 20.94 -22.66 -21.09
CA GLN A 139 19.99 -23.64 -20.60
C GLN A 139 19.05 -22.99 -19.59
N TRP A 140 17.77 -23.32 -19.72
CA TRP A 140 16.77 -22.84 -18.79
C TRP A 140 16.94 -23.50 -17.43
N GLU A 141 17.00 -22.70 -16.39
CA GLU A 141 16.96 -23.17 -15.01
C GLU A 141 15.74 -22.54 -14.32
N PRO A 142 15.10 -23.29 -13.42
CA PRO A 142 13.99 -22.72 -12.67
C PRO A 142 14.45 -21.48 -11.95
N PRO A 143 13.64 -20.40 -11.96
CA PRO A 143 13.99 -19.19 -11.23
C PRO A 143 14.28 -19.56 -9.78
N THR A 144 15.46 -19.19 -9.32
CA THR A 144 15.88 -19.46 -7.95
C THR A 144 14.92 -18.75 -7.02
N LEU A 145 14.00 -19.47 -6.40
CA LEU A 145 13.07 -18.92 -5.39
C LEU A 145 13.81 -18.41 -4.14
N ALA A 146 15.10 -18.72 -4.02
CA ALA A 146 15.94 -18.17 -2.97
C ALA A 146 16.14 -16.67 -3.20
N ARG A 147 15.50 -15.83 -2.40
CA ARG A 147 15.86 -14.42 -2.32
C ARG A 147 17.33 -14.32 -1.96
N SER A 148 18.09 -13.56 -2.76
CA SER A 148 19.51 -13.36 -2.47
C SER A 148 19.67 -12.67 -1.11
N ALA A 149 20.24 -13.38 -0.12
CA ALA A 149 20.69 -12.79 1.13
C ALA A 149 22.09 -12.22 0.93
N LYS A 150 22.33 -11.03 1.48
CA LYS A 150 23.65 -10.41 1.50
C LYS A 150 24.14 -10.34 2.95
N PRO A 151 25.43 -10.47 3.21
CA PRO A 151 25.97 -10.26 4.54
C PRO A 151 25.73 -8.81 4.98
N ALA A 152 25.52 -8.57 6.28
CA ALA A 152 25.25 -7.25 6.81
C ALA A 152 26.31 -6.21 6.42
N SER A 153 27.57 -6.61 6.30
CA SER A 153 28.69 -5.77 5.86
C SER A 153 28.59 -5.25 4.42
N ALA A 154 27.72 -5.86 3.59
CA ALA A 154 27.46 -5.40 2.24
C ALA A 154 26.43 -4.25 2.16
N PHE A 155 25.80 -3.91 3.30
CA PHE A 155 24.92 -2.76 3.41
C PHE A 155 25.71 -1.57 3.98
N GLY A 156 25.53 -0.38 3.39
CA GLY A 156 26.10 0.86 3.92
C GLY A 156 25.43 1.28 5.23
N GLU A 157 25.94 2.33 5.85
CA GLU A 157 25.32 2.98 6.99
C GLU A 157 23.94 3.54 6.61
N ASP A 158 23.01 3.55 7.57
CA ASP A 158 21.70 4.18 7.38
C ASP A 158 21.86 5.71 7.38
N ASN A 159 21.72 6.30 6.21
CA ASN A 159 21.77 7.74 5.97
C ASN A 159 20.37 8.29 5.69
N THR A 160 19.36 7.92 6.49
CA THR A 160 18.01 8.45 6.34
C THR A 160 18.03 9.97 6.41
N GLN A 161 17.65 10.61 5.32
CA GLN A 161 17.49 12.06 5.24
C GLN A 161 16.08 12.46 5.64
N PHE A 162 15.93 13.72 6.09
CA PHE A 162 14.65 14.27 6.50
C PHE A 162 14.38 15.56 5.72
N LEU A 163 13.13 15.72 5.30
CA LEU A 163 12.61 17.00 4.83
C LEU A 163 12.38 17.96 6.01
N TRP A 164 12.02 17.41 7.15
CA TRP A 164 11.86 18.11 8.43
C TRP A 164 12.28 17.19 9.59
N TYR A 165 13.44 17.42 10.14
CA TYR A 165 13.99 16.59 11.22
C TYR A 165 13.33 16.89 12.57
N PRO A 166 12.94 15.88 13.35
CA PRO A 166 12.95 14.44 13.10
C PRO A 166 11.57 13.90 12.61
N TYR A 167 10.74 14.74 12.01
CA TYR A 167 9.32 14.48 11.78
C TYR A 167 9.04 13.84 10.42
N LEU A 168 9.60 14.35 9.34
CA LEU A 168 9.28 13.93 7.97
C LEU A 168 10.50 13.31 7.28
N PRO A 169 10.65 11.97 7.31
CA PRO A 169 11.72 11.29 6.59
C PRO A 169 11.49 11.37 5.07
N ILE A 170 12.58 11.53 4.30
CA ILE A 170 12.57 11.42 2.84
C ILE A 170 12.58 9.93 2.47
N GLY A 171 11.81 9.57 1.45
CA GLY A 171 11.74 8.21 0.93
C GLY A 171 10.76 7.30 1.67
N ASP A 172 9.86 7.87 2.48
CA ASP A 172 8.81 7.11 3.13
C ASP A 172 7.58 7.99 3.42
N TYR A 173 6.51 7.39 3.95
CA TYR A 173 5.32 8.11 4.34
C TYR A 173 5.21 8.27 5.86
N SER A 174 4.64 9.41 6.25
CA SER A 174 4.23 9.75 7.61
C SER A 174 2.72 9.84 7.69
N VAL A 175 2.16 9.54 8.85
CA VAL A 175 0.71 9.56 9.09
C VAL A 175 0.33 10.72 10.00
N MET A 176 -0.62 11.55 9.56
CA MET A 176 -1.19 12.62 10.37
C MET A 176 -2.64 12.28 10.76
N MET A 177 -2.89 12.16 12.05
CA MET A 177 -4.20 11.80 12.60
C MET A 177 -4.77 12.92 13.44
N ALA A 178 -6.07 13.19 13.31
CA ALA A 178 -6.79 14.06 14.22
C ALA A 178 -8.30 13.84 14.14
N ASP A 179 -9.02 14.32 15.13
CA ASP A 179 -10.48 14.39 15.10
C ASP A 179 -10.98 15.36 14.02
N GLY A 180 -12.25 15.20 13.58
CA GLY A 180 -12.88 16.16 12.68
C GLY A 180 -12.85 17.58 13.27
N GLY A 181 -12.62 18.58 12.42
CA GLY A 181 -12.62 19.99 12.85
C GLY A 181 -11.35 20.46 13.57
N THR A 182 -10.35 19.60 13.81
CA THR A 182 -9.09 20.00 14.49
C THR A 182 -8.18 20.86 13.60
N GLY A 183 -8.45 21.00 12.30
CA GLY A 183 -7.65 21.80 11.39
C GLY A 183 -6.47 21.10 10.74
N LYS A 184 -6.55 19.77 10.52
CA LYS A 184 -5.51 18.96 9.84
C LYS A 184 -5.06 19.54 8.51
N THR A 185 -6.01 19.81 7.62
CA THR A 185 -5.74 20.35 6.30
C THR A 185 -5.05 21.72 6.36
N ILE A 186 -5.43 22.57 7.35
CA ILE A 186 -4.79 23.87 7.55
C ILE A 186 -3.34 23.68 8.04
N LEU A 187 -3.09 22.73 8.94
CA LEU A 187 -1.73 22.38 9.35
C LEU A 187 -0.89 21.88 8.17
N CYS A 188 -1.47 21.03 7.31
CA CYS A 188 -0.82 20.58 6.08
C CYS A 188 -0.50 21.78 5.15
N CYS A 189 -1.40 22.76 5.02
CA CYS A 189 -1.12 23.99 4.27
C CYS A 189 0.02 24.80 4.90
N GLY A 190 0.12 24.86 6.23
CA GLY A 190 1.24 25.51 6.92
C GLY A 190 2.59 24.83 6.69
N ILE A 191 2.62 23.50 6.69
CA ILE A 191 3.83 22.74 6.34
C ILE A 191 4.18 22.95 4.86
N ALA A 192 3.20 22.87 3.97
CA ALA A 192 3.38 23.15 2.54
C ALA A 192 3.92 24.58 2.29
N ALA A 193 3.43 25.55 3.04
CA ALA A 193 3.89 26.94 2.96
C ALA A 193 5.37 27.07 3.35
N ALA A 194 5.79 26.43 4.44
CA ALA A 194 7.19 26.41 4.84
C ALA A 194 8.08 25.75 3.78
N VAL A 195 7.72 24.57 3.30
CA VAL A 195 8.47 23.83 2.27
C VAL A 195 8.54 24.61 0.96
N SER A 196 7.44 25.18 0.50
CA SER A 196 7.40 25.90 -0.80
C SER A 196 8.19 27.21 -0.78
N THR A 197 8.28 27.87 0.38
CA THR A 197 9.02 29.13 0.53
C THR A 197 10.45 28.98 1.02
N GLY A 198 10.83 27.78 1.49
CA GLY A 198 12.13 27.57 2.13
C GLY A 198 12.22 28.19 3.54
N LYS A 199 11.11 28.37 4.24
CA LYS A 199 11.10 28.83 5.62
C LYS A 199 11.30 27.66 6.57
N ALA A 200 12.04 27.90 7.65
CA ALA A 200 12.24 26.88 8.68
C ALA A 200 10.92 26.49 9.35
N LEU A 201 10.70 25.19 9.51
CA LEU A 201 9.69 24.62 10.38
C LEU A 201 10.18 24.62 11.85
N PRO A 202 9.29 24.53 12.86
CA PRO A 202 9.72 24.53 14.25
C PRO A 202 10.76 23.45 14.55
N GLY A 203 11.91 23.88 15.10
CA GLY A 203 13.00 22.97 15.47
C GLY A 203 13.91 22.55 14.34
N ASP A 204 13.78 23.12 13.15
CA ASP A 204 14.61 22.82 12.00
C ASP A 204 15.43 24.05 11.55
N GLU A 205 16.58 23.77 10.93
CA GLU A 205 17.41 24.76 10.22
C GLU A 205 17.25 24.53 8.72
N PHE A 206 16.38 25.28 8.08
CA PHE A 206 16.12 25.13 6.67
C PHE A 206 17.13 25.94 5.82
N ASP A 207 17.48 25.43 4.60
CA ASP A 207 18.50 26.02 3.73
C ASP A 207 18.05 27.27 2.94
N GLY A 208 16.80 27.70 3.15
CA GLY A 208 16.23 28.89 2.51
C GLY A 208 15.75 28.67 1.07
N ARG A 209 15.79 27.44 0.53
CA ARG A 209 15.35 27.14 -0.82
C ARG A 209 13.95 26.55 -0.84
N GLY A 210 13.00 27.25 -1.48
CA GLY A 210 11.66 26.72 -1.71
C GLY A 210 11.69 25.48 -2.61
N GLN A 211 10.90 24.46 -2.21
CA GLN A 211 10.79 23.19 -2.94
C GLN A 211 9.33 22.96 -3.37
N ASN A 212 9.13 22.13 -4.39
CA ASN A 212 7.80 21.82 -4.87
C ASN A 212 7.04 20.94 -3.87
N VAL A 213 5.73 21.18 -3.77
CA VAL A 213 4.78 20.41 -2.98
C VAL A 213 3.66 19.94 -3.88
N LEU A 214 3.22 18.70 -3.73
CA LEU A 214 2.03 18.16 -4.37
C LEU A 214 0.97 17.90 -3.30
N MET A 215 -0.20 18.56 -3.42
CA MET A 215 -1.36 18.32 -2.57
C MET A 215 -2.44 17.59 -3.36
N ILE A 216 -2.94 16.50 -2.80
CA ILE A 216 -4.01 15.68 -3.36
C ILE A 216 -5.14 15.67 -2.35
N SER A 217 -6.30 16.20 -2.73
CA SER A 217 -7.46 16.33 -1.85
C SER A 217 -8.72 15.77 -2.49
N ALA A 218 -9.51 15.04 -1.68
CA ALA A 218 -10.84 14.60 -2.01
C ALA A 218 -11.94 15.34 -1.21
N GLU A 219 -11.56 16.15 -0.21
CA GLU A 219 -12.52 16.86 0.65
C GLU A 219 -12.63 18.34 0.30
N ASP A 220 -11.51 18.99 0.01
CA ASP A 220 -11.48 20.44 -0.28
C ASP A 220 -11.21 20.67 -1.77
N SER A 221 -11.95 21.60 -2.39
CA SER A 221 -11.67 22.02 -3.77
C SER A 221 -10.38 22.82 -3.89
N GLY A 222 -9.84 22.89 -5.11
CA GLY A 222 -8.61 23.63 -5.40
C GLY A 222 -8.65 25.09 -4.95
N GLU A 223 -9.81 25.76 -5.05
CA GLU A 223 -10.00 27.16 -4.61
C GLU A 223 -9.90 27.31 -3.09
N ILE A 224 -10.47 26.35 -2.35
CA ILE A 224 -10.41 26.34 -0.88
C ILE A 224 -8.97 26.13 -0.42
N LEU A 225 -8.29 25.13 -1.00
CA LEU A 225 -6.87 24.86 -0.71
C LEU A 225 -5.99 26.06 -1.06
N ARG A 226 -6.16 26.65 -2.24
CA ARG A 226 -5.44 27.85 -2.66
C ARG A 226 -5.60 29.00 -1.66
N LYS A 227 -6.82 29.22 -1.15
CA LYS A 227 -7.08 30.25 -0.14
C LYS A 227 -6.34 29.97 1.17
N ARG A 228 -6.37 28.72 1.65
CA ARG A 228 -5.67 28.32 2.90
C ARG A 228 -4.14 28.40 2.74
N LEU A 229 -3.61 27.98 1.59
CA LEU A 229 -2.19 28.08 1.25
C LEU A 229 -1.72 29.54 1.21
N ALA A 230 -2.47 30.43 0.55
CA ALA A 230 -2.16 31.85 0.50
C ALA A 230 -2.14 32.49 1.91
N ARG A 231 -3.10 32.14 2.78
CA ARG A 231 -3.16 32.60 4.16
C ARG A 231 -2.04 32.05 5.03
N SER A 232 -1.56 30.84 4.73
CA SER A 232 -0.38 30.26 5.39
C SER A 232 0.93 30.82 4.83
N GLY A 233 0.89 31.67 3.79
CA GLY A 233 2.06 32.30 3.18
C GLY A 233 2.85 31.39 2.25
N ALA A 234 2.21 30.44 1.58
CA ALA A 234 2.84 29.53 0.63
C ALA A 234 3.26 30.27 -0.67
N ASP A 235 4.32 29.76 -1.30
CA ASP A 235 4.62 30.07 -2.70
C ASP A 235 3.68 29.22 -3.58
N LEU A 236 2.62 29.88 -4.10
CA LEU A 236 1.56 29.20 -4.85
C LEU A 236 2.02 28.63 -6.18
N ASP A 237 3.13 29.10 -6.75
CA ASP A 237 3.70 28.56 -7.98
C ASP A 237 4.48 27.25 -7.74
N ARG A 238 4.81 26.96 -6.48
CA ARG A 238 5.49 25.72 -6.07
C ARG A 238 4.57 24.69 -5.42
N VAL A 239 3.30 25.02 -5.20
CA VAL A 239 2.32 24.07 -4.65
C VAL A 239 1.35 23.67 -5.75
N MET A 240 1.52 22.46 -6.25
CA MET A 240 0.61 21.84 -7.21
C MET A 240 -0.53 21.19 -6.46
N ILE A 241 -1.76 21.43 -6.89
CA ILE A 241 -2.97 20.82 -6.35
C ILE A 241 -3.52 19.87 -7.41
N LEU A 242 -3.64 18.59 -7.05
CA LEU A 242 -4.42 17.64 -7.81
C LEU A 242 -5.83 17.64 -7.23
N ASP A 243 -6.72 18.34 -7.90
CA ASP A 243 -8.12 18.43 -7.53
C ASP A 243 -8.86 17.20 -8.04
N CYS A 244 -9.29 16.34 -7.12
CA CYS A 244 -10.01 15.12 -7.41
C CYS A 244 -11.53 15.25 -7.22
N SER A 245 -12.04 16.50 -7.04
CA SER A 245 -13.47 16.75 -6.85
C SER A 245 -14.30 16.42 -8.10
N ASP A 246 -13.73 16.59 -9.29
CA ASP A 246 -14.40 16.38 -10.58
C ASP A 246 -14.04 15.04 -11.25
N SER A 247 -13.06 14.28 -10.75
CA SER A 247 -12.63 13.02 -11.33
C SER A 247 -13.13 11.84 -10.50
N LEU A 248 -13.57 10.78 -11.16
CA LEU A 248 -13.80 9.47 -10.55
C LEU A 248 -12.46 8.92 -10.03
N GLY A 249 -12.09 9.44 -8.86
CA GLY A 249 -11.07 9.04 -7.92
C GLY A 249 -9.84 8.33 -8.46
N MET A 250 -8.70 9.03 -8.46
CA MET A 250 -7.40 8.37 -8.59
C MET A 250 -7.24 7.31 -7.50
N SER A 251 -6.85 6.07 -7.89
CA SER A 251 -6.68 4.94 -6.99
C SER A 251 -5.21 4.55 -6.88
N PHE A 252 -4.70 4.46 -5.65
CA PHE A 252 -3.34 3.97 -5.40
C PHE A 252 -3.12 2.50 -5.79
N SER A 253 -4.18 1.71 -5.89
CA SER A 253 -4.09 0.30 -6.28
C SER A 253 -4.17 0.12 -7.79
N ASP A 254 -5.08 0.85 -8.46
CA ASP A 254 -5.48 0.60 -9.83
C ASP A 254 -4.76 1.55 -10.80
N GLU A 255 -4.41 2.77 -10.36
CA GLU A 255 -3.80 3.83 -11.16
C GLU A 255 -2.40 4.24 -10.63
N TYR A 256 -1.68 3.26 -10.08
CA TYR A 256 -0.36 3.49 -9.49
C TYR A 256 0.64 4.12 -10.47
N ASP A 257 0.62 3.71 -11.73
CA ASP A 257 1.56 4.20 -12.75
C ASP A 257 1.29 5.68 -13.08
N GLU A 258 0.02 6.09 -13.08
CA GLU A 258 -0.37 7.49 -13.28
C GLU A 258 0.07 8.37 -12.09
N PHE A 259 -0.11 7.86 -10.88
CA PHE A 259 0.37 8.53 -9.67
C PHE A 259 1.88 8.67 -9.65
N GLU A 260 2.62 7.64 -10.03
CA GLU A 260 4.08 7.69 -10.20
C GLU A 260 4.49 8.71 -11.26
N ALA A 261 3.80 8.75 -12.41
CA ALA A 261 4.07 9.70 -13.49
C ALA A 261 3.84 11.15 -13.03
N THR A 262 2.76 11.38 -12.26
CA THR A 262 2.43 12.68 -11.67
C THR A 262 3.54 13.16 -10.72
N ILE A 263 3.98 12.33 -9.78
CA ILE A 263 5.06 12.68 -8.86
C ILE A 263 6.37 12.96 -9.63
N LYS A 264 6.70 12.16 -10.62
CA LYS A 264 7.89 12.39 -11.45
C LYS A 264 7.84 13.70 -12.23
N THR A 265 6.67 14.06 -12.76
CA THR A 265 6.47 15.29 -13.54
C THR A 265 6.71 16.53 -12.69
N TYR A 266 6.16 16.58 -11.49
CA TYR A 266 6.28 17.75 -10.63
C TYR A 266 7.48 17.71 -9.69
N SER A 267 8.12 16.54 -9.52
CA SER A 267 9.28 16.33 -8.65
C SER A 267 9.14 17.00 -7.26
N PRO A 268 8.06 16.76 -6.52
CA PRO A 268 7.83 17.40 -5.24
C PRO A 268 8.76 16.83 -4.15
N ALA A 269 9.22 17.68 -3.24
CA ALA A 269 9.87 17.25 -2.01
C ALA A 269 8.86 16.72 -0.98
N LEU A 270 7.62 17.21 -1.04
CA LEU A 270 6.53 16.82 -0.17
C LEU A 270 5.27 16.49 -0.97
N VAL A 271 4.68 15.33 -0.68
CA VAL A 271 3.36 14.91 -1.17
C VAL A 271 2.40 14.84 0.02
N ILE A 272 1.25 15.50 -0.08
CA ILE A 272 0.20 15.48 0.96
C ILE A 272 -1.06 14.87 0.36
N VAL A 273 -1.61 13.86 1.03
CA VAL A 273 -2.85 13.18 0.61
C VAL A 273 -3.89 13.31 1.70
N ASP A 274 -4.99 14.03 1.43
CA ASP A 274 -6.01 14.38 2.42
C ASP A 274 -7.45 14.13 1.90
N PRO A 275 -8.15 13.12 2.44
CA PRO A 275 -7.67 12.01 3.26
C PRO A 275 -7.20 10.82 2.40
N TRP A 276 -6.21 10.06 2.89
CA TRP A 276 -5.62 8.95 2.13
C TRP A 276 -6.62 7.85 1.74
N HIS A 277 -7.61 7.58 2.58
CA HIS A 277 -8.57 6.49 2.35
C HIS A 277 -9.53 6.75 1.18
N ALA A 278 -9.69 8.00 0.75
CA ALA A 278 -10.47 8.35 -0.44
C ALA A 278 -9.80 7.86 -1.75
N PHE A 279 -8.52 7.54 -1.70
CA PHE A 279 -7.71 7.13 -2.84
C PHE A 279 -7.37 5.63 -2.84
N LEU A 280 -8.12 4.83 -2.07
CA LEU A 280 -8.06 3.38 -2.16
C LEU A 280 -8.92 2.90 -3.33
N GLY A 281 -8.41 1.89 -4.07
CA GLY A 281 -9.16 1.30 -5.18
C GLY A 281 -10.46 0.62 -4.76
N ALA A 282 -11.35 0.47 -5.71
CA ALA A 282 -12.62 -0.22 -5.52
C ALA A 282 -12.37 -1.66 -5.03
N GLY A 283 -12.93 -2.02 -3.86
CA GLY A 283 -12.78 -3.36 -3.28
C GLY A 283 -11.66 -3.54 -2.26
N VAL A 284 -10.86 -2.50 -1.98
CA VAL A 284 -9.88 -2.52 -0.89
C VAL A 284 -10.60 -2.27 0.44
N ASP A 285 -10.74 -3.30 1.26
CA ASP A 285 -11.35 -3.17 2.60
C ASP A 285 -10.38 -2.49 3.58
N ILE A 286 -10.73 -1.28 4.00
CA ILE A 286 -9.95 -0.44 4.92
C ILE A 286 -9.67 -1.11 6.28
N ASN A 287 -10.47 -2.09 6.68
CA ASN A 287 -10.33 -2.80 7.94
C ASN A 287 -9.48 -4.07 7.83
N ARG A 288 -9.12 -4.48 6.62
CA ARG A 288 -8.30 -5.68 6.38
C ARG A 288 -6.83 -5.35 6.18
N VAL A 289 -6.02 -5.72 7.16
CA VAL A 289 -4.55 -5.56 7.15
C VAL A 289 -3.91 -6.08 5.86
N ASN A 290 -4.32 -7.27 5.41
CA ASN A 290 -3.75 -7.91 4.21
C ASN A 290 -4.09 -7.17 2.92
N ALA A 291 -5.19 -6.41 2.87
CA ALA A 291 -5.57 -5.60 1.72
C ALA A 291 -4.80 -4.26 1.67
N LEU A 292 -4.56 -3.65 2.83
CA LEU A 292 -3.90 -2.36 2.94
C LEU A 292 -2.36 -2.42 2.82
N ARG A 293 -1.75 -3.45 3.40
CA ARG A 293 -0.29 -3.57 3.46
C ARG A 293 0.41 -3.47 2.10
N PRO A 294 -0.06 -4.12 1.01
CA PRO A 294 0.54 -3.97 -0.32
C PRO A 294 0.47 -2.53 -0.85
N VAL A 295 -0.63 -1.79 -0.59
CA VAL A 295 -0.81 -0.40 -1.03
C VAL A 295 0.25 0.49 -0.36
N PHE A 296 0.41 0.38 0.97
CA PHE A 296 1.39 1.17 1.70
C PHE A 296 2.84 0.81 1.37
N GLN A 297 3.13 -0.46 1.05
CA GLN A 297 4.44 -0.86 0.55
C GLN A 297 4.75 -0.19 -0.80
N LYS A 298 3.77 -0.10 -1.70
CA LYS A 298 3.92 0.61 -2.98
C LYS A 298 4.17 2.11 -2.75
N LEU A 299 3.45 2.76 -1.82
CA LEU A 299 3.66 4.18 -1.49
C LEU A 299 5.05 4.44 -0.90
N SER A 300 5.52 3.61 0.06
CA SER A 300 6.90 3.71 0.56
C SER A 300 7.93 3.52 -0.55
N HIS A 301 7.71 2.53 -1.44
CA HIS A 301 8.61 2.31 -2.57
C HIS A 301 8.64 3.53 -3.51
N LEU A 302 7.49 4.11 -3.78
CA LEU A 302 7.36 5.31 -4.62
C LEU A 302 8.05 6.53 -3.99
N ALA A 303 7.81 6.78 -2.71
CA ALA A 303 8.48 7.85 -1.97
C ALA A 303 10.00 7.71 -2.04
N LYS A 304 10.52 6.48 -1.85
CA LYS A 304 11.94 6.18 -1.95
C LYS A 304 12.48 6.38 -3.37
N LYS A 305 11.75 5.93 -4.38
CA LYS A 305 12.14 6.06 -5.79
C LYS A 305 12.19 7.51 -6.24
N CYS A 306 11.23 8.32 -5.80
CA CYS A 306 11.10 9.74 -6.14
C CYS A 306 11.83 10.67 -5.17
N GLN A 307 12.45 10.14 -4.09
CA GLN A 307 13.16 10.91 -3.06
C GLN A 307 12.31 12.04 -2.46
N CYS A 308 11.03 11.75 -2.16
CA CYS A 308 10.10 12.69 -1.54
C CYS A 308 9.64 12.19 -0.17
N SER A 309 9.15 13.11 0.67
CA SER A 309 8.39 12.80 1.89
C SER A 309 6.91 12.76 1.56
N MET A 310 6.14 11.87 2.20
CA MET A 310 4.69 11.85 2.06
C MET A 310 3.99 12.04 3.41
N ILE A 311 2.90 12.80 3.43
CA ILE A 311 1.97 12.92 4.56
C ILE A 311 0.63 12.32 4.15
N LEU A 312 0.21 11.25 4.82
CA LEU A 312 -1.11 10.64 4.65
C LEU A 312 -2.02 11.08 5.81
N VAL A 313 -3.02 11.88 5.47
CA VAL A 313 -3.97 12.43 6.47
C VAL A 313 -5.08 11.43 6.74
N SER A 314 -5.39 11.19 8.01
CA SER A 314 -6.42 10.26 8.49
C SER A 314 -7.32 10.91 9.53
N HIS A 315 -8.60 10.52 9.51
CA HIS A 315 -9.52 10.81 10.60
C HIS A 315 -9.35 9.79 11.74
N VAL A 316 -9.62 10.25 12.96
CA VAL A 316 -9.69 9.38 14.13
C VAL A 316 -11.07 8.74 14.20
N ASN A 317 -11.11 7.44 14.43
CA ASN A 317 -12.37 6.74 14.67
C ASN A 317 -12.79 6.93 16.13
N LYS A 318 -13.91 7.61 16.36
CA LYS A 318 -14.46 7.85 17.71
C LYS A 318 -14.75 6.57 18.51
N ARG A 319 -14.94 5.42 17.84
CA ARG A 319 -15.18 4.12 18.49
C ARG A 319 -13.92 3.43 18.98
N ALA A 320 -12.75 3.83 18.48
CA ALA A 320 -11.45 3.25 18.85
C ALA A 320 -10.69 4.06 19.91
N GLN A 321 -11.38 4.77 20.78
CA GLN A 321 -10.81 5.52 21.93
C GLN A 321 -10.33 4.56 23.05
N GLY A 322 -9.61 3.49 22.69
CA GLY A 322 -8.94 2.61 23.65
C GLY A 322 -7.48 3.02 23.90
N ASP A 323 -6.86 2.36 24.85
CA ASP A 323 -5.59 2.62 25.54
C ASP A 323 -4.34 2.99 24.71
N ASN A 324 -4.46 3.20 23.41
CA ASN A 324 -3.29 3.43 22.56
C ASN A 324 -3.53 4.60 21.60
N ALA A 325 -2.72 5.66 21.69
CA ALA A 325 -2.81 6.86 20.85
C ALA A 325 -2.79 6.54 19.34
N ASN A 326 -2.22 5.41 18.95
CA ASN A 326 -2.11 4.95 17.57
C ASN A 326 -3.29 4.07 17.11
N ASN A 327 -4.14 3.56 18.02
CA ASN A 327 -5.26 2.68 17.63
C ASN A 327 -6.52 3.46 17.22
N ALA A 328 -6.47 4.77 17.24
CA ALA A 328 -7.63 5.64 17.03
C ALA A 328 -7.86 6.01 15.54
N ALA A 329 -7.02 5.58 14.61
CA ALA A 329 -7.20 5.92 13.19
C ALA A 329 -8.38 5.17 12.56
N THR A 330 -9.06 5.82 11.62
CA THR A 330 -10.04 5.15 10.76
C THR A 330 -9.35 4.10 9.91
N GLY A 331 -9.80 2.85 10.04
CA GLY A 331 -9.17 1.70 9.38
C GLY A 331 -8.26 0.89 10.31
N SER A 332 -7.47 -0.01 9.74
CA SER A 332 -6.57 -0.88 10.50
C SER A 332 -5.43 -0.08 11.15
N SER A 333 -5.15 -0.34 12.44
CA SER A 333 -3.97 0.20 13.14
C SER A 333 -2.63 -0.21 12.48
N ASP A 334 -2.64 -1.23 11.63
CA ASP A 334 -1.46 -1.70 10.92
C ASP A 334 -0.89 -0.66 9.96
N PHE A 335 -1.71 0.21 9.40
CA PHE A 335 -1.29 1.32 8.56
C PHE A 335 -0.36 2.31 9.30
N ILE A 336 -0.68 2.63 10.56
CA ILE A 336 0.18 3.45 11.42
C ILE A 336 1.42 2.66 11.84
N ASN A 337 1.24 1.37 12.15
CA ASN A 337 2.34 0.50 12.53
C ASN A 337 3.35 0.29 11.38
N ALA A 338 2.90 0.33 10.14
CA ALA A 338 3.75 0.24 8.96
C ALA A 338 4.44 1.57 8.62
N SER A 339 3.89 2.74 8.99
CA SER A 339 4.52 4.04 8.74
C SER A 339 5.84 4.21 9.49
N ARG A 340 6.67 5.12 9.04
CA ARG A 340 7.97 5.42 9.69
C ARG A 340 7.89 6.59 10.67
N SER A 341 6.91 7.45 10.49
CA SER A 341 6.60 8.55 11.41
C SER A 341 5.08 8.70 11.53
N ALA A 342 4.58 9.12 12.70
CA ALA A 342 3.17 9.41 12.87
C ALA A 342 2.95 10.54 13.88
N PHE A 343 1.90 11.32 13.62
CA PHE A 343 1.51 12.46 14.42
C PHE A 343 0.06 12.36 14.85
N ARG A 344 -0.23 12.80 16.07
CA ARG A 344 -1.58 13.08 16.55
C ARG A 344 -1.75 14.57 16.75
N VAL A 345 -2.75 15.15 16.10
CA VAL A 345 -3.11 16.56 16.31
C VAL A 345 -4.29 16.61 17.26
N ILE A 346 -4.16 17.43 18.31
CA ILE A 346 -5.15 17.61 19.37
C ILE A 346 -5.33 19.10 19.66
N PHE A 347 -6.42 19.47 20.31
CA PHE A 347 -6.52 20.78 20.96
C PHE A 347 -5.60 20.83 22.18
N ASP A 348 -5.07 21.99 22.50
CA ASP A 348 -4.30 22.22 23.74
C ASP A 348 -5.27 22.25 24.91
N ASP A 349 -4.95 21.52 26.00
CA ASP A 349 -5.83 21.45 27.17
C ASP A 349 -5.87 22.76 27.99
N VAL A 350 -4.90 23.66 27.76
CA VAL A 350 -4.74 24.93 28.50
C VAL A 350 -5.27 26.12 27.72
N ASP A 351 -5.16 26.07 26.38
CA ASP A 351 -5.54 27.16 25.47
C ASP A 351 -6.32 26.57 24.29
N GLU A 352 -7.64 26.73 24.31
CA GLU A 352 -8.54 26.17 23.30
C GLU A 352 -8.31 26.71 21.88
N ASP A 353 -7.68 27.91 21.75
CA ASP A 353 -7.28 28.47 20.45
C ASP A 353 -6.03 27.80 19.88
N CYS A 354 -5.29 27.09 20.72
CA CYS A 354 -4.09 26.37 20.34
C CYS A 354 -4.34 24.91 20.00
N ARG A 355 -3.47 24.39 19.18
CA ARG A 355 -3.41 22.98 18.80
C ARG A 355 -2.00 22.47 18.99
N VAL A 356 -1.90 21.17 19.23
CA VAL A 356 -0.61 20.50 19.43
C VAL A 356 -0.49 19.33 18.47
N MET A 357 0.59 19.33 17.68
CA MET A 357 1.00 18.19 16.89
C MET A 357 1.96 17.34 17.72
N VAL A 358 1.50 16.20 18.21
CA VAL A 358 2.27 15.26 19.02
C VAL A 358 2.92 14.21 18.14
N HIS A 359 4.23 14.01 18.23
CA HIS A 359 4.96 12.96 17.53
C HIS A 359 4.75 11.63 18.24
N THR A 360 3.90 10.74 17.69
CA THR A 360 3.44 9.51 18.35
C THR A 360 4.20 8.26 17.90
N LYS A 361 4.91 8.34 16.77
CA LYS A 361 5.74 7.25 16.25
C LYS A 361 6.93 7.77 15.45
N THR A 362 8.07 7.12 15.63
CA THR A 362 9.27 7.29 14.79
C THR A 362 10.06 5.99 14.74
N ASN A 363 10.69 5.71 13.59
CA ASN A 363 11.56 4.54 13.39
C ASN A 363 13.00 4.92 13.07
N TYR A 364 13.24 6.18 12.66
CA TYR A 364 14.54 6.62 12.13
C TYR A 364 15.27 7.62 13.03
N ALA A 365 14.59 8.20 14.03
CA ALA A 365 15.15 9.22 14.90
C ALA A 365 14.55 9.12 16.30
N ALA A 366 15.05 9.91 17.25
CA ALA A 366 14.38 10.15 18.51
C ALA A 366 13.05 10.89 18.30
N TYR A 367 12.13 10.78 19.26
CA TYR A 367 10.88 11.54 19.18
C TYR A 367 11.15 13.04 19.16
N GLY A 368 10.58 13.74 18.19
CA GLY A 368 10.54 15.19 18.16
C GLY A 368 9.69 15.76 19.30
N LYS A 369 9.97 16.99 19.71
CA LYS A 369 9.12 17.74 20.65
C LYS A 369 7.75 17.96 20.02
N SER A 370 6.70 17.96 20.83
CA SER A 370 5.37 18.33 20.35
C SER A 370 5.33 19.79 19.95
N ILE A 371 4.70 20.09 18.81
CA ILE A 371 4.68 21.43 18.22
C ILE A 371 3.33 22.07 18.48
N ARG A 372 3.37 23.27 19.05
CA ARG A 372 2.20 24.10 19.33
C ARG A 372 1.98 25.10 18.19
N TYR A 373 0.74 25.30 17.80
CA TYR A 373 0.37 26.23 16.76
C TYR A 373 -1.08 26.73 16.93
N ARG A 374 -1.36 27.88 16.34
CA ARG A 374 -2.71 28.48 16.25
C ARG A 374 -3.15 28.53 14.79
N ILE A 375 -4.45 28.62 14.60
CA ILE A 375 -5.04 28.95 13.29
C ILE A 375 -5.56 30.38 13.40
N ASP A 376 -4.92 31.28 12.68
CA ASP A 376 -5.31 32.68 12.62
C ASP A 376 -5.66 33.06 11.17
N ASP A 377 -6.81 33.69 10.96
CA ASP A 377 -7.40 33.99 9.63
C ASP A 377 -7.30 32.83 8.61
N GLY A 378 -7.32 31.59 9.10
CA GLY A 378 -7.24 30.36 8.29
C GLY A 378 -5.83 29.99 7.82
N GLY A 379 -4.80 30.61 8.35
CA GLY A 379 -3.39 30.23 8.22
C GLY A 379 -2.82 29.65 9.51
N VAL A 380 -1.66 28.99 9.43
CA VAL A 380 -0.93 28.45 10.59
C VAL A 380 0.03 29.50 11.16
N VAL A 381 -0.05 29.74 12.45
CA VAL A 381 0.92 30.51 13.24
C VAL A 381 1.58 29.55 14.22
N TRP A 382 2.88 29.33 14.04
CA TRP A 382 3.67 28.47 14.94
C TRP A 382 3.87 29.13 16.29
N ASP A 383 3.59 28.41 17.38
CA ASP A 383 3.65 28.91 18.78
C ASP A 383 4.67 28.11 19.63
N GLY A 384 5.72 27.63 18.98
CA GLY A 384 6.81 26.90 19.63
C GLY A 384 6.50 25.46 19.99
N PHE A 385 6.89 25.03 21.18
CA PHE A 385 6.79 23.63 21.61
C PHE A 385 5.85 23.47 22.80
N SER A 386 5.28 22.26 22.91
CA SER A 386 4.42 21.83 24.01
C SER A 386 5.11 20.71 24.81
N GLU A 387 4.84 20.67 26.10
CA GLU A 387 5.28 19.58 26.99
C GLU A 387 4.41 18.32 26.88
N ILE A 388 3.34 18.38 26.12
CA ILE A 388 2.50 17.19 25.83
C ILE A 388 3.33 16.19 25.03
N THR A 389 3.43 14.97 25.56
CA THR A 389 4.15 13.87 24.92
C THR A 389 3.20 12.75 24.55
N LYS A 390 3.69 11.77 23.77
CA LYS A 390 2.95 10.53 23.52
C LYS A 390 2.49 9.87 24.83
N GLN A 391 3.37 9.81 25.84
CA GLN A 391 3.08 9.18 27.13
C GLN A 391 1.96 9.91 27.89
N THR A 392 2.00 11.25 27.92
CA THR A 392 0.93 12.05 28.55
C THR A 392 -0.39 11.90 27.81
N LEU A 393 -0.37 11.83 26.46
CA LEU A 393 -1.56 11.60 25.64
C LEU A 393 -2.17 10.23 25.90
N GLU A 394 -1.36 9.16 25.96
CA GLU A 394 -1.81 7.81 26.29
C GLU A 394 -2.32 7.71 27.73
N ALA A 395 -1.67 8.38 28.69
CA ALA A 395 -2.12 8.41 30.08
C ALA A 395 -3.47 9.12 30.21
N ALA A 396 -3.70 10.23 29.48
CA ALA A 396 -4.99 10.91 29.43
C ALA A 396 -6.08 10.02 28.81
N ALA A 397 -5.76 9.30 27.72
CA ALA A 397 -6.70 8.36 27.10
C ALA A 397 -7.10 7.22 28.06
N ARG A 398 -6.13 6.65 28.80
CA ARG A 398 -6.38 5.62 29.82
C ARG A 398 -7.27 6.11 30.95
N ARG A 399 -7.06 7.36 31.41
CA ARG A 399 -7.91 7.96 32.44
C ARG A 399 -9.35 8.13 31.95
N ARG A 400 -9.55 8.59 30.70
CA ARG A 400 -10.91 8.74 30.09
C ARG A 400 -11.62 7.42 29.86
N SER A 401 -10.91 6.30 29.79
CA SER A 401 -11.49 4.96 29.64
C SER A 401 -11.83 4.31 30.99
N THR A 402 -11.60 4.96 32.11
CA THR A 402 -12.06 4.44 33.41
C THR A 402 -13.58 4.65 33.56
N PRO A 403 -14.32 3.67 34.08
CA PRO A 403 -15.78 3.80 34.31
C PRO A 403 -16.18 5.05 35.08
N TRP A 404 -15.31 5.54 35.95
CA TRP A 404 -15.49 6.72 36.75
C TRP A 404 -15.62 8.02 35.94
N GLU A 405 -14.73 8.25 34.95
CA GLU A 405 -14.76 9.47 34.14
C GLU A 405 -15.89 9.47 33.10
N ILE A 406 -16.26 8.30 32.60
CA ILE A 406 -17.45 8.15 31.74
C ILE A 406 -18.70 8.59 32.52
N ILE A 407 -18.78 8.24 33.77
CA ILE A 407 -19.93 8.61 34.65
C ILE A 407 -19.92 10.11 34.98
N GLN A 408 -18.75 10.71 35.23
CA GLN A 408 -18.64 12.16 35.50
C GLN A 408 -18.91 13.03 34.26
N GLY A 409 -18.53 12.58 33.06
CA GLY A 409 -18.78 13.30 31.82
C GLY A 409 -20.28 13.41 31.45
N ASP A 410 -21.11 12.48 31.93
CA ASP A 410 -22.56 12.41 31.65
C ASP A 410 -23.42 13.11 32.73
N LYS A 411 -22.92 14.16 33.40
CA LYS A 411 -23.62 14.89 34.48
C LYS A 411 -25.01 15.43 34.12
N GLU A 412 -25.40 15.40 32.86
CA GLU A 412 -26.69 15.95 32.41
C GLU A 412 -27.82 14.93 32.26
N HIS A 413 -27.61 13.64 32.50
CA HIS A 413 -28.64 12.61 32.25
C HIS A 413 -29.03 11.79 33.47
N SER A 414 -30.23 12.08 33.94
CA SER A 414 -31.15 11.34 34.83
C SER A 414 -30.75 11.06 36.30
N ALA A 415 -31.75 11.05 37.15
CA ALA A 415 -31.65 10.75 38.59
C ALA A 415 -30.98 9.38 38.90
N SER A 416 -31.03 8.43 37.97
CA SER A 416 -30.36 7.12 38.05
C SER A 416 -28.83 7.22 37.95
N ASN A 417 -28.29 8.15 37.13
CA ASN A 417 -26.85 8.35 37.02
C ASN A 417 -26.27 9.02 38.26
N ASN A 418 -27.00 9.95 38.87
CA ASN A 418 -26.57 10.62 40.11
C ASN A 418 -26.51 9.62 41.29
N ALA A 419 -27.45 8.70 41.40
CA ALA A 419 -27.42 7.66 42.41
C ALA A 419 -26.27 6.66 42.19
N LEU A 420 -25.91 6.38 40.93
CA LEU A 420 -24.76 5.55 40.60
C LEU A 420 -23.43 6.26 40.97
N ILE A 421 -23.34 7.55 40.70
CA ILE A 421 -22.18 8.38 41.07
C ILE A 421 -22.00 8.44 42.59
N GLU A 422 -23.06 8.69 43.35
CA GLU A 422 -23.04 8.69 44.82
C GLU A 422 -22.61 7.34 45.40
N ALA A 423 -23.09 6.24 44.81
CA ALA A 423 -22.72 4.90 45.26
C ALA A 423 -21.25 4.57 44.98
N LEU A 424 -20.72 5.02 43.86
CA LEU A 424 -19.30 4.86 43.51
C LEU A 424 -18.43 5.77 44.38
N GLU A 425 -18.85 7.00 44.67
CA GLU A 425 -18.15 7.93 45.60
C GLU A 425 -18.11 7.40 47.02
N SER A 426 -19.19 6.82 47.50
CA SER A 426 -19.24 6.17 48.84
C SER A 426 -18.36 4.92 48.91
N SER A 427 -18.07 4.29 47.79
CA SER A 427 -17.21 3.10 47.69
C SER A 427 -15.72 3.46 47.38
N ALA A 428 -15.38 4.71 47.11
CA ALA A 428 -14.03 5.16 46.71
C ALA A 428 -12.91 4.89 47.72
N ASN A 429 -13.27 4.59 49.00
CA ASN A 429 -12.28 4.15 49.99
C ASN A 429 -12.08 2.62 50.03
N GLN A 430 -12.76 1.88 49.18
CA GLN A 430 -12.56 0.43 48.96
C GLN A 430 -12.10 0.21 47.52
N PHE A 431 -11.06 -0.55 47.36
CA PHE A 431 -10.48 -0.92 46.08
C PHE A 431 -11.54 -1.37 45.07
N VAL A 432 -11.88 -0.52 44.10
CA VAL A 432 -12.80 -0.88 43.02
C VAL A 432 -11.97 -1.52 41.92
N PRO A 433 -12.11 -2.80 41.60
CA PRO A 433 -11.39 -3.44 40.53
C PRO A 433 -11.80 -2.81 39.19
N THR A 434 -10.81 -2.60 38.31
CA THR A 434 -10.97 -2.01 36.97
C THR A 434 -11.87 -2.85 36.04
N ARG A 435 -12.28 -4.03 36.48
CA ARG A 435 -13.26 -4.90 35.79
C ARG A 435 -14.12 -5.57 36.88
N PHE A 436 -15.40 -5.33 36.85
CA PHE A 436 -16.40 -6.09 37.64
C PHE A 436 -17.52 -6.51 36.69
N SER A 437 -18.09 -7.68 36.96
CA SER A 437 -19.26 -8.13 36.23
C SER A 437 -20.52 -7.40 36.75
N TYR A 438 -21.56 -7.35 35.91
CA TYR A 438 -22.89 -6.83 36.32
C TYR A 438 -23.42 -7.51 37.59
N GLU A 439 -23.20 -8.81 37.76
CA GLU A 439 -23.62 -9.58 38.91
C GLU A 439 -22.86 -9.17 40.19
N GLU A 440 -21.57 -8.94 40.12
CA GLU A 440 -20.78 -8.44 41.26
C GLU A 440 -21.21 -7.05 41.68
N PHE A 441 -21.45 -6.14 40.73
CA PHE A 441 -21.95 -4.80 41.01
C PHE A 441 -23.36 -4.80 41.60
N LYS A 442 -24.25 -5.64 41.08
CA LYS A 442 -25.62 -5.83 41.60
C LYS A 442 -25.62 -6.40 43.00
N ASN A 443 -24.74 -7.34 43.31
CA ASN A 443 -24.62 -7.94 44.65
C ASN A 443 -24.06 -6.94 45.70
N LEU A 444 -23.20 -6.01 45.29
CA LEU A 444 -22.67 -4.98 46.20
C LEU A 444 -23.65 -3.82 46.45
N HIS A 445 -24.46 -3.42 45.46
CA HIS A 445 -25.25 -2.19 45.51
C HIS A 445 -26.69 -2.33 44.97
N GLY A 446 -27.13 -3.53 44.62
CA GLY A 446 -28.36 -3.76 43.85
C GLY A 446 -29.65 -3.29 44.47
N ASP A 447 -29.77 -3.37 45.81
CA ASP A 447 -30.99 -3.00 46.52
C ASP A 447 -31.11 -1.49 46.79
N LEU A 448 -30.00 -0.77 46.80
CA LEU A 448 -29.92 0.68 47.06
C LEU A 448 -30.14 1.55 45.80
N ILE A 449 -29.78 1.06 44.65
CA ILE A 449 -29.68 1.89 43.42
C ILE A 449 -30.76 1.52 42.40
N PHE A 450 -31.27 0.30 42.40
CA PHE A 450 -32.05 -0.24 41.29
C PHE A 450 -33.37 -0.89 41.73
N GLY A 451 -34.26 -0.17 42.37
CA GLY A 451 -35.61 -0.63 42.63
C GLY A 451 -36.40 -0.88 41.33
N GLY A 452 -36.07 -1.96 40.60
CA GLY A 452 -36.77 -2.33 39.37
C GLY A 452 -35.94 -2.46 38.11
N GLN A 453 -36.51 -2.85 37.00
CA GLN A 453 -35.96 -3.38 35.75
C GLN A 453 -34.94 -2.53 34.94
N GLN A 454 -34.39 -1.41 35.41
CA GLN A 454 -33.59 -0.48 34.64
C GLN A 454 -32.04 -0.60 34.71
N PRO A 455 -31.42 -1.36 35.62
CA PRO A 455 -29.96 -1.35 35.78
C PRO A 455 -29.16 -1.89 34.58
N LYS A 456 -29.72 -2.89 33.92
CA LYS A 456 -29.06 -3.52 32.77
C LYS A 456 -28.91 -2.55 31.59
N ARG A 457 -29.91 -1.69 31.34
CA ARG A 457 -29.87 -0.70 30.25
C ARG A 457 -28.86 0.41 30.52
N ALA A 458 -28.70 0.85 31.76
CA ALA A 458 -27.74 1.87 32.14
C ALA A 458 -26.29 1.35 32.01
N LEU A 459 -26.03 0.11 32.45
CA LEU A 459 -24.73 -0.54 32.33
C LEU A 459 -24.39 -0.91 30.86
N ASP A 460 -25.37 -1.37 30.10
CA ASP A 460 -25.19 -1.66 28.68
C ASP A 460 -24.92 -0.36 27.88
N ALA A 461 -25.58 0.75 28.21
CA ALA A 461 -25.29 2.05 27.65
C ALA A 461 -23.88 2.60 28.00
N ILE A 462 -23.36 2.23 29.17
CA ILE A 462 -21.97 2.57 29.58
C ILE A 462 -20.95 1.66 28.85
N LYS A 463 -21.31 0.40 28.56
CA LYS A 463 -20.45 -0.51 27.79
C LYS A 463 -20.41 -0.23 26.30
N GLU A 464 -21.46 0.38 25.76
CA GLU A 464 -21.56 0.74 24.33
C GLU A 464 -20.93 2.09 23.99
N ARG A 465 -20.52 2.86 24.98
CA ARG A 465 -19.77 4.12 24.84
C ARG A 465 -18.30 3.91 25.19
#